data_3067348c06bdca9859343e74a9478b46
#
_entry.id   3067348c06bdca9859343e74a9478b46
#
_cell.length_a   1.000
_cell.length_b   1.000
_cell.length_c   1.000
_cell.angle_alpha   90.00
_cell.angle_beta   90.00
_cell.angle_gamma   90.00
#
_symmetry.space_group_name_H-M   'P 1'
#
loop_
_entity.id
_entity.type
_entity.pdbx_description
1 polymer ?
#
loop_
_entity_poly.entity_id
_entity_poly.type
_entity_poly.pdbx_seq_one_letter_code
_entity_poly.pdbx_strand_id
1 'polypeptide(L)'
;MPFGVKNAPAVFQRKMDNCFKGTEDFIAVYIDDILVFPENEREHGQHLTKMLEICQENGLILSPTKLKIAVREIEFLGAILGNSKIKLQPHIIKKIAEYKEEDLTTKKGLRSWLGILNYARNYIPNLGRLLSPLYSKTSPTGEKRMNEQDWKLIRKIKGLVQNLPDLEVPPENCFIILETDGCMEGWGAVCKW
;
A
#
# COMPACT_ATOMS: atom_id res chain seq x y z
N MET A 1 10.02 -20.91 -7.05
CA MET A 1 10.15 -20.37 -8.42
C MET A 1 11.49 -19.64 -8.56
N PRO A 2 12.14 -19.65 -9.73
CA PRO A 2 13.38 -18.91 -9.93
C PRO A 2 13.15 -17.40 -9.78
N PHE A 3 14.11 -16.71 -9.18
CA PHE A 3 14.08 -15.24 -9.07
C PHE A 3 14.20 -14.57 -10.45
N GLY A 4 13.52 -13.43 -10.65
CA GLY A 4 13.61 -12.65 -11.89
C GLY A 4 12.61 -13.02 -12.99
N VAL A 5 11.79 -14.04 -12.80
CA VAL A 5 10.71 -14.36 -13.75
C VAL A 5 9.58 -13.34 -13.60
N LYS A 6 9.18 -12.69 -14.70
CA LYS A 6 8.19 -11.58 -14.71
C LYS A 6 6.87 -11.92 -14.00
N ASN A 7 6.38 -13.12 -14.15
CA ASN A 7 5.09 -13.56 -13.61
C ASN A 7 5.21 -14.25 -12.24
N ALA A 8 6.42 -14.40 -11.69
CA ALA A 8 6.64 -15.12 -10.43
C ALA A 8 5.81 -14.57 -9.27
N PRO A 9 5.75 -13.24 -9.02
CA PRO A 9 4.95 -12.70 -7.92
C PRO A 9 3.46 -13.05 -8.03
N ALA A 10 2.88 -12.95 -9.23
CA ALA A 10 1.46 -13.25 -9.45
C ALA A 10 1.14 -14.74 -9.30
N VAL A 11 2.06 -15.63 -9.69
CA VAL A 11 1.89 -17.08 -9.50
C VAL A 11 2.03 -17.46 -8.02
N PHE A 12 2.98 -16.83 -7.33
CA PHE A 12 3.17 -17.05 -5.90
C PHE A 12 1.96 -16.56 -5.10
N GLN A 13 1.46 -15.33 -5.38
CA GLN A 13 0.26 -14.80 -4.74
C GLN A 13 -0.93 -15.76 -4.90
N ARG A 14 -1.21 -16.24 -6.12
CA ARG A 14 -2.32 -17.21 -6.34
C ARG A 14 -2.14 -18.50 -5.53
N LYS A 15 -0.90 -18.97 -5.35
CA LYS A 15 -0.64 -20.14 -4.50
C LYS A 15 -0.94 -19.82 -3.04
N MET A 16 -0.52 -18.66 -2.55
CA MET A 16 -0.80 -18.20 -1.20
C MET A 16 -2.30 -18.00 -0.96
N ASP A 17 -3.02 -17.34 -1.89
CA ASP A 17 -4.48 -17.19 -1.82
C ASP A 17 -5.20 -18.55 -1.70
N ASN A 18 -4.74 -19.57 -2.46
CA ASN A 18 -5.30 -20.90 -2.36
C ASN A 18 -4.99 -21.60 -1.03
N CYS A 19 -3.79 -21.40 -0.46
CA CYS A 19 -3.42 -21.97 0.83
C CYS A 19 -4.28 -21.39 1.98
N PHE A 20 -4.55 -20.10 1.93
CA PHE A 20 -5.28 -19.35 2.97
C PHE A 20 -6.75 -19.10 2.64
N LYS A 21 -7.29 -19.81 1.64
CA LYS A 21 -8.70 -19.68 1.27
C LYS A 21 -9.62 -20.04 2.44
N GLY A 22 -10.60 -19.17 2.71
CA GLY A 22 -11.57 -19.33 3.80
C GLY A 22 -11.07 -18.81 5.16
N THR A 23 -9.99 -18.02 5.16
CA THR A 23 -9.47 -17.35 6.37
C THR A 23 -9.41 -15.82 6.19
N GLU A 24 -10.06 -15.29 5.18
CA GLU A 24 -10.01 -13.88 4.78
C GLU A 24 -10.54 -12.94 5.88
N ASP A 25 -11.37 -13.45 6.80
CA ASP A 25 -11.94 -12.68 7.92
C ASP A 25 -10.90 -12.33 8.99
N PHE A 26 -9.78 -13.06 9.06
CA PHE A 26 -8.76 -12.86 10.10
C PHE A 26 -7.31 -13.00 9.62
N ILE A 27 -7.09 -13.34 8.36
CA ILE A 27 -5.75 -13.41 7.74
C ILE A 27 -5.74 -12.65 6.43
N ALA A 28 -4.82 -11.70 6.30
CA ALA A 28 -4.50 -11.06 5.03
C ALA A 28 -3.12 -11.53 4.55
N VAL A 29 -3.03 -11.89 3.27
CA VAL A 29 -1.80 -12.37 2.66
C VAL A 29 -1.42 -11.52 1.46
N TYR A 30 -0.19 -11.06 1.43
CA TYR A 30 0.37 -10.35 0.28
C TYR A 30 1.81 -10.81 0.02
N ILE A 31 1.97 -11.62 -1.02
CA ILE A 31 3.24 -12.25 -1.40
C ILE A 31 3.86 -12.96 -0.18
N ASP A 32 4.94 -12.43 0.39
CA ASP A 32 5.68 -13.02 1.50
C ASP A 32 5.13 -12.60 2.89
N ASP A 33 4.27 -11.58 2.93
CA ASP A 33 3.75 -11.02 4.17
C ASP A 33 2.40 -11.66 4.53
N ILE A 34 2.28 -12.17 5.75
CA ILE A 34 1.05 -12.72 6.33
C ILE A 34 0.70 -11.89 7.56
N LEU A 35 -0.47 -11.26 7.55
CA LEU A 35 -1.01 -10.51 8.67
C LEU A 35 -2.18 -11.28 9.30
N VAL A 36 -2.08 -11.54 10.61
CA VAL A 36 -3.17 -12.13 11.41
C VAL A 36 -3.75 -11.02 12.28
N PHE A 37 -5.05 -10.74 12.14
CA PHE A 37 -5.74 -9.66 12.85
C PHE A 37 -6.96 -10.19 13.61
N PRO A 38 -6.84 -10.38 14.92
CA PRO A 38 -7.94 -10.85 15.77
C PRO A 38 -8.78 -9.68 16.27
N GLU A 39 -10.00 -9.97 16.70
CA GLU A 39 -10.83 -9.02 17.47
C GLU A 39 -10.36 -8.93 18.94
N ASN A 40 -9.88 -10.03 19.48
CA ASN A 40 -9.41 -10.11 20.87
C ASN A 40 -8.22 -11.06 21.04
N GLU A 41 -7.58 -11.00 22.20
CA GLU A 41 -6.36 -11.75 22.52
C GLU A 41 -6.55 -13.28 22.48
N ARG A 42 -7.72 -13.78 22.90
CA ARG A 42 -8.03 -15.21 22.88
C ARG A 42 -8.14 -15.74 21.46
N GLU A 43 -8.83 -15.04 20.60
CA GLU A 43 -8.95 -15.37 19.18
C GLU A 43 -7.62 -15.29 18.47
N HIS A 44 -6.75 -14.34 18.88
CA HIS A 44 -5.40 -14.24 18.32
C HIS A 44 -4.64 -15.56 18.41
N GLY A 45 -4.68 -16.24 19.57
CA GLY A 45 -4.04 -17.54 19.73
C GLY A 45 -4.61 -18.61 18.80
N GLN A 46 -5.93 -18.63 18.61
CA GLN A 46 -6.61 -19.59 17.73
C GLN A 46 -6.26 -19.29 16.24
N HIS A 47 -6.30 -18.05 15.84
CA HIS A 47 -5.96 -17.62 14.48
C HIS A 47 -4.49 -17.88 14.13
N LEU A 48 -3.57 -17.65 15.09
CA LEU A 48 -2.16 -18.03 14.94
C LEU A 48 -1.97 -19.53 14.78
N THR A 49 -2.66 -20.33 15.58
CA THR A 49 -2.62 -21.79 15.47
C THR A 49 -3.10 -22.22 14.09
N LYS A 50 -4.23 -21.68 13.62
CA LYS A 50 -4.76 -21.98 12.29
C LYS A 50 -3.80 -21.58 11.18
N MET A 51 -3.17 -20.41 11.28
CA MET A 51 -2.15 -19.96 10.33
C MET A 51 -0.96 -20.92 10.29
N LEU A 52 -0.48 -21.39 11.44
CA LEU A 52 0.65 -22.33 11.53
C LEU A 52 0.29 -23.70 10.95
N GLU A 53 -0.93 -24.21 11.21
CA GLU A 53 -1.43 -25.44 10.58
C GLU A 53 -1.42 -25.35 9.05
N ILE A 54 -1.96 -24.26 8.49
CA ILE A 54 -1.97 -24.03 7.05
C ILE A 54 -0.54 -23.99 6.50
N CYS A 55 0.38 -23.32 7.19
CA CYS A 55 1.79 -23.28 6.79
C CYS A 55 2.40 -24.68 6.79
N GLN A 56 2.15 -25.49 7.81
CA GLN A 56 2.64 -26.86 7.93
C GLN A 56 2.10 -27.78 6.80
N GLU A 57 0.78 -27.74 6.58
CA GLU A 57 0.11 -28.55 5.55
C GLU A 57 0.59 -28.22 4.14
N ASN A 58 0.94 -26.96 3.87
CA ASN A 58 1.39 -26.50 2.56
C ASN A 58 2.90 -26.40 2.41
N GLY A 59 3.69 -26.83 3.42
CA GLY A 59 5.15 -26.77 3.39
C GLY A 59 5.72 -25.35 3.34
N LEU A 60 5.00 -24.35 3.92
CA LEU A 60 5.46 -22.97 4.00
C LEU A 60 6.42 -22.82 5.19
N ILE A 61 7.61 -22.29 4.93
CA ILE A 61 8.64 -22.07 5.95
C ILE A 61 8.61 -20.63 6.38
N LEU A 62 8.30 -20.38 7.67
CA LEU A 62 8.32 -19.07 8.27
C LEU A 62 9.71 -18.74 8.83
N SER A 63 10.14 -17.49 8.72
CA SER A 63 11.39 -17.01 9.31
C SER A 63 11.15 -16.58 10.76
N PRO A 64 11.68 -17.30 11.77
CA PRO A 64 11.46 -16.93 13.18
C PRO A 64 11.97 -15.53 13.53
N THR A 65 13.01 -15.06 12.86
CA THR A 65 13.62 -13.75 13.12
C THR A 65 12.79 -12.57 12.57
N LYS A 66 11.86 -12.84 11.65
CA LYS A 66 10.98 -11.82 11.06
C LYS A 66 9.58 -11.82 11.67
N LEU A 67 9.24 -12.81 12.50
CA LEU A 67 7.95 -12.90 13.16
C LEU A 67 7.78 -11.78 14.19
N LYS A 68 6.66 -11.07 14.10
CA LYS A 68 6.20 -10.11 15.10
C LYS A 68 4.86 -10.62 15.62
N ILE A 69 4.82 -11.08 16.87
CA ILE A 69 3.63 -11.69 17.47
C ILE A 69 3.10 -10.77 18.57
N ALA A 70 1.78 -10.62 18.64
CA ALA A 70 1.06 -9.85 19.66
C ALA A 70 1.56 -8.41 19.84
N VAL A 71 1.88 -7.74 18.74
CA VAL A 71 2.29 -6.33 18.74
C VAL A 71 1.07 -5.41 18.61
N ARG A 72 1.11 -4.27 19.27
CA ARG A 72 0.03 -3.27 19.18
C ARG A 72 -0.01 -2.50 17.87
N GLU A 73 1.14 -2.33 17.24
CA GLU A 73 1.30 -1.69 15.95
C GLU A 73 2.21 -2.56 15.07
N ILE A 74 1.84 -2.71 13.81
CA ILE A 74 2.60 -3.51 12.84
C ILE A 74 2.78 -2.74 11.53
N GLU A 75 3.96 -2.87 10.94
CA GLU A 75 4.22 -2.39 9.58
C GLU A 75 3.74 -3.42 8.57
N PHE A 76 2.83 -3.01 7.68
CA PHE A 76 2.28 -3.84 6.62
C PHE A 76 2.05 -3.01 5.36
N LEU A 77 2.56 -3.47 4.22
CA LEU A 77 2.39 -2.85 2.90
C LEU A 77 2.65 -1.33 2.84
N GLY A 78 3.66 -0.85 3.55
CA GLY A 78 4.02 0.57 3.56
C GLY A 78 3.22 1.43 4.54
N ALA A 79 2.33 0.81 5.32
CA ALA A 79 1.58 1.45 6.38
C ALA A 79 1.97 0.91 7.76
N ILE A 80 1.65 1.65 8.80
CA ILE A 80 1.64 1.21 10.20
C ILE A 80 0.18 1.05 10.59
N LEU A 81 -0.21 -0.16 10.94
CA LEU A 81 -1.54 -0.53 11.39
C LEU A 81 -1.56 -0.69 12.90
N GLY A 82 -2.49 -0.10 13.59
CA GLY A 82 -2.66 -0.25 15.03
C GLY A 82 -3.52 0.85 15.65
N ASN A 83 -4.09 0.58 16.83
CA ASN A 83 -4.94 1.53 17.55
C ASN A 83 -6.11 2.08 16.70
N SER A 84 -6.74 1.23 15.88
CA SER A 84 -7.80 1.59 14.92
C SER A 84 -7.38 2.68 13.92
N LYS A 85 -6.08 2.81 13.65
CA LYS A 85 -5.52 3.79 12.74
C LYS A 85 -4.60 3.16 11.71
N ILE A 86 -4.50 3.82 10.57
CA ILE A 86 -3.58 3.49 9.48
C ILE A 86 -2.72 4.72 9.22
N LYS A 87 -1.42 4.59 9.41
CA LYS A 87 -0.44 5.67 9.21
C LYS A 87 0.51 5.32 8.08
N LEU A 88 0.93 6.30 7.30
CA LEU A 88 2.01 6.10 6.33
C LEU A 88 3.35 5.93 7.08
N GLN A 89 4.16 4.96 6.65
CA GLN A 89 5.46 4.72 7.30
C GLN A 89 6.37 5.96 7.20
N PRO A 90 7.06 6.37 8.30
CA PRO A 90 7.89 7.58 8.33
C PRO A 90 8.99 7.60 7.27
N HIS A 91 9.58 6.45 6.95
CA HIS A 91 10.63 6.37 5.93
C HIS A 91 10.09 6.67 4.52
N ILE A 92 8.81 6.36 4.23
CA ILE A 92 8.16 6.69 2.95
C ILE A 92 7.90 8.21 2.89
N ILE A 93 7.39 8.79 3.99
CA ILE A 93 7.19 10.24 4.13
C ILE A 93 8.52 10.96 3.85
N LYS A 94 9.58 10.54 4.54
CA LYS A 94 10.94 11.08 4.38
C LYS A 94 11.42 10.96 2.93
N LYS A 95 11.26 9.79 2.33
CA LYS A 95 11.68 9.52 0.95
C LYS A 95 10.97 10.41 -0.07
N ILE A 96 9.69 10.74 0.14
CA ILE A 96 8.94 11.65 -0.72
C ILE A 96 9.41 13.10 -0.50
N ALA A 97 9.49 13.53 0.78
CA ALA A 97 9.81 14.91 1.13
C ALA A 97 11.24 15.31 0.75
N GLU A 98 12.21 14.43 1.00
CA GLU A 98 13.63 14.65 0.77
C GLU A 98 14.10 14.24 -0.65
N TYR A 99 13.17 13.85 -1.55
CA TYR A 99 13.54 13.48 -2.90
C TYR A 99 14.24 14.65 -3.62
N LYS A 100 15.40 14.40 -4.20
CA LYS A 100 16.25 15.44 -4.79
C LYS A 100 15.58 16.09 -6.01
N GLU A 101 15.59 17.40 -6.08
CA GLU A 101 15.00 18.16 -7.20
C GLU A 101 15.73 17.86 -8.53
N GLU A 102 17.03 17.62 -8.48
CA GLU A 102 17.87 17.25 -9.63
C GLU A 102 17.35 15.95 -10.30
N ASP A 103 17.00 14.94 -9.50
CA ASP A 103 16.46 13.67 -10.00
C ASP A 103 15.09 13.86 -10.68
N LEU A 104 14.28 14.79 -10.18
CA LEU A 104 12.94 15.09 -10.71
C LEU A 104 12.98 15.73 -12.11
N THR A 105 14.11 16.25 -12.54
CA THR A 105 14.30 16.77 -13.91
C THR A 105 14.34 15.65 -14.94
N THR A 106 14.62 14.41 -14.50
CA THR A 106 14.68 13.25 -15.38
C THR A 106 13.34 12.51 -15.41
N LYS A 107 12.98 11.96 -16.57
CA LYS A 107 11.76 11.14 -16.71
C LYS A 107 11.73 9.94 -15.76
N LYS A 108 12.88 9.29 -15.54
CA LYS A 108 13.03 8.15 -14.65
C LYS A 108 12.81 8.55 -13.18
N GLY A 109 13.46 9.64 -12.75
CA GLY A 109 13.32 10.13 -11.37
C GLY A 109 11.91 10.65 -11.09
N LEU A 110 11.30 11.40 -12.02
CA LEU A 110 9.91 11.85 -11.88
C LEU A 110 8.94 10.67 -11.77
N ARG A 111 9.07 9.64 -12.61
CA ARG A 111 8.26 8.42 -12.53
C ARG A 111 8.47 7.68 -11.21
N SER A 112 9.70 7.59 -10.72
CA SER A 112 10.02 6.97 -9.45
C SER A 112 9.34 7.71 -8.29
N TRP A 113 9.43 9.04 -8.26
CA TRP A 113 8.81 9.87 -7.25
C TRP A 113 7.27 9.78 -7.28
N LEU A 114 6.66 9.87 -8.47
CA LEU A 114 5.21 9.67 -8.65
C LEU A 114 4.77 8.27 -8.20
N GLY A 115 5.60 7.24 -8.42
CA GLY A 115 5.35 5.89 -7.94
C GLY A 115 5.33 5.79 -6.41
N ILE A 116 6.27 6.47 -5.74
CA ILE A 116 6.31 6.50 -4.27
C ILE A 116 5.10 7.28 -3.70
N LEU A 117 4.66 8.33 -4.38
CA LEU A 117 3.48 9.09 -3.97
C LEU A 117 2.17 8.28 -3.95
N ASN A 118 2.10 7.14 -4.65
CA ASN A 118 0.93 6.27 -4.58
C ASN A 118 0.68 5.74 -3.16
N TYR A 119 1.71 5.59 -2.32
CA TYR A 119 1.52 5.23 -0.91
C TYR A 119 0.79 6.32 -0.11
N ALA A 120 0.93 7.60 -0.51
CA ALA A 120 0.25 8.72 0.12
C ALA A 120 -1.14 9.02 -0.47
N ARG A 121 -1.59 8.23 -1.44
CA ARG A 121 -2.80 8.54 -2.23
C ARG A 121 -4.07 8.63 -1.38
N ASN A 122 -4.22 7.75 -0.42
CA ASN A 122 -5.40 7.72 0.45
C ASN A 122 -5.39 8.83 1.51
N TYR A 123 -4.22 9.40 1.79
CA TYR A 123 -4.03 10.44 2.80
C TYR A 123 -4.20 11.86 2.26
N ILE A 124 -4.09 12.06 0.94
CA ILE A 124 -4.20 13.37 0.30
C ILE A 124 -5.40 13.37 -0.65
N PRO A 125 -6.45 14.14 -0.32
CA PRO A 125 -7.64 14.24 -1.17
C PRO A 125 -7.27 14.71 -2.59
N ASN A 126 -7.86 14.07 -3.60
CA ASN A 126 -7.68 14.42 -5.02
C ASN A 126 -6.23 14.41 -5.52
N LEU A 127 -5.32 13.65 -4.87
CA LEU A 127 -3.91 13.60 -5.25
C LEU A 127 -3.72 13.28 -6.74
N GLY A 128 -4.50 12.35 -7.30
CA GLY A 128 -4.42 12.00 -8.72
C GLY A 128 -4.64 13.20 -9.65
N ARG A 129 -5.64 14.05 -9.33
CA ARG A 129 -5.92 15.29 -10.08
C ARG A 129 -4.80 16.32 -9.91
N LEU A 130 -4.27 16.46 -8.70
CA LEU A 130 -3.14 17.36 -8.44
C LEU A 130 -1.89 16.94 -9.22
N LEU A 131 -1.64 15.63 -9.35
CA LEU A 131 -0.46 15.10 -10.05
C LEU A 131 -0.61 15.04 -11.58
N SER A 132 -1.80 15.27 -12.14
CA SER A 132 -2.07 15.18 -13.57
C SER A 132 -1.06 15.92 -14.45
N PRO A 133 -0.66 17.19 -14.16
CA PRO A 133 0.36 17.89 -14.95
C PRO A 133 1.71 17.17 -14.96
N LEU A 134 2.10 16.57 -13.84
CA LEU A 134 3.38 15.85 -13.70
C LEU A 134 3.35 14.49 -14.40
N TYR A 135 2.20 13.80 -14.37
CA TYR A 135 2.04 12.57 -15.17
C TYR A 135 2.16 12.83 -16.66
N SER A 136 1.60 13.93 -17.16
CA SER A 136 1.72 14.33 -18.56
C SER A 136 3.19 14.47 -19.01
N LYS A 137 4.07 14.97 -18.12
CA LYS A 137 5.52 15.10 -18.40
C LYS A 137 6.24 13.74 -18.47
N THR A 138 5.68 12.71 -17.91
CA THR A 138 6.24 11.34 -18.03
C THR A 138 5.78 10.61 -19.28
N SER A 139 4.81 11.14 -20.04
CA SER A 139 4.35 10.61 -21.32
C SER A 139 5.46 10.62 -22.39
N PRO A 140 5.44 9.71 -23.37
CA PRO A 140 6.34 9.76 -24.51
C PRO A 140 6.23 11.06 -25.32
N THR A 141 5.02 11.60 -25.44
CA THR A 141 4.68 12.80 -26.24
C THR A 141 4.58 14.08 -25.41
N GLY A 142 4.69 14.00 -24.07
CA GLY A 142 4.58 15.14 -23.18
C GLY A 142 5.82 16.03 -23.18
N GLU A 143 5.61 17.32 -22.90
CA GLU A 143 6.71 18.28 -22.68
C GLU A 143 7.51 17.86 -21.44
N LYS A 144 8.81 17.67 -21.62
CA LYS A 144 9.69 17.14 -20.56
C LYS A 144 10.25 18.21 -19.65
N ARG A 145 10.24 19.50 -20.10
CA ARG A 145 10.82 20.61 -19.33
C ARG A 145 9.91 20.98 -18.17
N MET A 146 10.47 21.02 -16.97
CA MET A 146 9.79 21.49 -15.77
C MET A 146 9.66 23.01 -15.80
N ASN A 147 8.45 23.52 -15.54
CA ASN A 147 8.17 24.94 -15.41
C ASN A 147 8.04 25.34 -13.94
N GLU A 148 7.90 26.64 -13.68
CA GLU A 148 7.79 27.16 -12.31
C GLU A 148 6.54 26.64 -11.57
N GLN A 149 5.44 26.42 -12.28
CA GLN A 149 4.20 25.89 -11.71
C GLN A 149 4.38 24.42 -11.28
N ASP A 150 5.12 23.64 -12.05
CA ASP A 150 5.45 22.23 -11.69
C ASP A 150 6.27 22.20 -10.40
N TRP A 151 7.25 23.08 -10.27
CA TRP A 151 8.06 23.17 -9.05
C TRP A 151 7.27 23.64 -7.85
N LYS A 152 6.37 24.60 -8.01
CA LYS A 152 5.44 25.02 -6.95
C LYS A 152 4.55 23.85 -6.49
N LEU A 153 4.05 23.08 -7.46
CA LEU A 153 3.23 21.90 -7.17
C LEU A 153 4.03 20.83 -6.42
N ILE A 154 5.25 20.52 -6.85
CA ILE A 154 6.14 19.56 -6.17
C ILE A 154 6.40 19.98 -4.73
N ARG A 155 6.76 21.25 -4.49
CA ARG A 155 7.00 21.76 -3.13
C ARG A 155 5.74 21.71 -2.26
N LYS A 156 4.58 22.04 -2.83
CA LYS A 156 3.30 21.91 -2.15
C LYS A 156 3.04 20.47 -1.72
N ILE A 157 3.23 19.50 -2.61
CA ILE A 157 3.02 18.08 -2.31
C ILE A 157 4.00 17.57 -1.28
N LYS A 158 5.29 17.94 -1.36
CA LYS A 158 6.28 17.60 -0.34
C LYS A 158 5.90 18.14 1.04
N GLY A 159 5.34 19.34 1.12
CA GLY A 159 4.82 19.93 2.36
C GLY A 159 3.58 19.19 2.89
N LEU A 160 2.64 18.81 2.01
CA LEU A 160 1.44 18.06 2.41
C LEU A 160 1.80 16.68 2.99
N VAL A 161 2.77 15.98 2.38
CA VAL A 161 3.19 14.65 2.83
C VAL A 161 3.82 14.67 4.23
N GLN A 162 4.41 15.77 4.65
CA GLN A 162 5.00 15.90 5.99
C GLN A 162 3.94 16.02 7.11
N ASN A 163 2.71 16.40 6.77
CA ASN A 163 1.61 16.62 7.72
C ASN A 163 0.37 15.82 7.31
N LEU A 164 0.54 14.52 7.03
CA LEU A 164 -0.58 13.66 6.69
C LEU A 164 -1.43 13.35 7.93
N PRO A 165 -2.76 13.35 7.78
CA PRO A 165 -3.63 12.84 8.82
C PRO A 165 -3.49 11.33 8.96
N ASP A 166 -3.73 10.80 10.16
CA ASP A 166 -3.97 9.36 10.31
C ASP A 166 -5.30 9.01 9.63
N LEU A 167 -5.35 7.86 8.96
CA LEU A 167 -6.63 7.29 8.51
C LEU A 167 -7.20 6.42 9.63
N GLU A 168 -8.51 6.45 9.77
CA GLU A 168 -9.21 5.58 10.72
C GLU A 168 -9.63 4.28 10.04
N VAL A 169 -9.65 3.18 10.79
CA VAL A 169 -10.27 1.94 10.36
C VAL A 169 -11.78 2.10 10.52
N PRO A 170 -12.61 1.68 9.54
CA PRO A 170 -14.05 1.80 9.65
C PRO A 170 -14.56 1.13 10.93
N PRO A 171 -15.41 1.80 11.74
CA PRO A 171 -16.03 1.17 12.90
C PRO A 171 -17.02 0.09 12.44
N GLU A 172 -17.27 -0.93 13.28
CA GLU A 172 -18.13 -2.07 12.96
C GLU A 172 -19.53 -1.67 12.46
N ASN A 173 -20.09 -0.59 12.98
CA ASN A 173 -21.43 -0.11 12.66
C ASN A 173 -21.40 1.12 11.72
N CYS A 174 -20.40 1.24 10.85
CA CYS A 174 -20.35 2.34 9.90
C CYS A 174 -21.23 2.06 8.66
N PHE A 175 -21.69 3.14 8.06
CA PHE A 175 -22.38 3.08 6.78
C PHE A 175 -21.35 2.99 5.65
N ILE A 176 -21.32 1.89 4.92
CA ILE A 176 -20.36 1.70 3.82
C ILE A 176 -20.96 2.22 2.52
N ILE A 177 -20.23 3.10 1.84
CA ILE A 177 -20.56 3.63 0.52
C ILE A 177 -19.60 3.03 -0.50
N LEU A 178 -20.12 2.31 -1.49
CA LEU A 178 -19.34 1.80 -2.59
C LEU A 178 -19.61 2.63 -3.84
N GLU A 179 -18.63 3.41 -4.28
CA GLU A 179 -18.66 4.12 -5.55
C GLU A 179 -17.97 3.27 -6.61
N THR A 180 -18.69 2.95 -7.69
CA THR A 180 -18.16 2.16 -8.79
C THR A 180 -18.20 2.95 -10.08
N ASP A 181 -17.20 2.76 -10.93
CA ASP A 181 -17.13 3.32 -12.28
C ASP A 181 -16.53 2.27 -13.23
N GLY A 182 -17.00 2.25 -14.46
CA GLY A 182 -16.57 1.26 -15.43
C GLY A 182 -16.49 1.81 -16.85
N CYS A 183 -15.61 1.23 -17.65
CA CYS A 183 -15.49 1.50 -19.07
C CYS A 183 -15.37 0.17 -19.85
N MET A 184 -15.23 0.26 -21.17
CA MET A 184 -15.11 -0.93 -22.02
C MET A 184 -13.88 -1.80 -21.73
N GLU A 185 -12.85 -1.25 -21.10
CA GLU A 185 -11.57 -1.93 -20.84
C GLU A 185 -11.38 -2.35 -19.37
N GLY A 186 -12.26 -1.90 -18.47
CA GLY A 186 -12.13 -2.23 -17.05
C GLY A 186 -13.11 -1.49 -16.15
N TRP A 187 -13.04 -1.77 -14.88
CA TRP A 187 -13.84 -1.13 -13.84
C TRP A 187 -12.98 -0.80 -12.62
N GLY A 188 -13.44 0.14 -11.81
CA GLY A 188 -12.84 0.53 -10.56
C GLY A 188 -13.89 0.78 -9.50
N ALA A 189 -13.51 0.67 -8.24
CA ALA A 189 -14.37 0.98 -7.12
C ALA A 189 -13.60 1.68 -6.00
N VAL A 190 -14.31 2.52 -5.25
CA VAL A 190 -13.80 3.17 -4.03
C VAL A 190 -14.79 2.88 -2.91
N CYS A 191 -14.29 2.32 -1.82
CA CYS A 191 -15.04 2.11 -0.59
C CYS A 191 -14.79 3.29 0.36
N LYS A 192 -15.85 3.85 0.89
CA LYS A 192 -15.86 4.99 1.83
C LYS A 192 -16.78 4.68 3.00
N TRP A 193 -16.57 5.34 4.10
CA TRP A 193 -17.43 5.30 5.29
C TRP A 193 -17.51 6.68 5.96
#